data_d804136bd09e3ffebfb98db9f081100c
#
_entry.id   d804136bd09e3ffebfb98db9f081100c
#
_cell.length_a   1.000
_cell.length_b   1.000
_cell.length_c   1.000
_cell.angle_alpha   90.00
_cell.angle_beta   90.00
_cell.angle_gamma   90.00
#
_symmetry.space_group_name_H-M   'P 1'
#
loop_
_entity.id
_entity.type
_entity.pdbx_description
1 polymer ?
#
loop_
_entity_poly.entity_id
_entity_poly.type
_entity_poly.pdbx_seq_one_letter_code
_entity_poly.pdbx_strand_id
1 'polypeptide(L)'
;MKGTGIPVQEKENGAPDTVQENGGPDIRTEERLAYFIRMLSDDNDTNRWKAAELLGRMRDPDAVDPLIDTLWDDDSRVRLKAAWALGQIGDIRAIGPLRRLYRMENEDSQEIITEAIEVINLRTGQQ
;
A
#
# COMPACT_ATOMS: atom_id res chain seq x y z
N MET A 1 15.57 23.40 -33.41
CA MET A 1 15.52 23.13 -33.04
C MET A 1 15.21 22.50 -32.60
N LYS A 2 15.19 22.39 -32.44
CA LYS A 2 15.02 21.93 -32.04
C LYS A 2 14.67 21.40 -31.28
N GLY A 3 14.55 21.25 -31.05
CA GLY A 3 14.21 20.95 -30.23
C GLY A 3 13.95 20.30 -29.81
N THR A 4 13.83 20.29 -29.69
CA THR A 4 13.62 19.68 -29.17
C THR A 4 13.16 19.10 -28.51
N GLY A 5 12.99 18.99 -28.31
CA GLY A 5 12.52 18.55 -27.61
C GLY A 5 12.27 17.82 -27.02
N ILE A 6 12.03 17.57 -26.88
CA ILE A 6 11.74 16.91 -26.26
C ILE A 6 11.46 16.39 -25.60
N PRO A 7 11.53 16.32 -25.30
CA PRO A 7 11.26 15.47 -24.66
C PRO A 7 10.47 15.02 -23.87
N VAL A 8 10.23 15.02 -23.86
CA VAL A 8 9.55 14.63 -23.13
C VAL A 8 8.97 13.65 -23.00
N GLN A 9 8.77 13.32 -23.20
CA GLN A 9 8.15 12.46 -23.13
C GLN A 9 8.12 11.50 -22.55
N GLU A 10 8.68 11.27 -22.34
CA GLU A 10 8.78 10.33 -21.95
C GLU A 10 8.12 9.86 -21.02
N LYS A 11 7.88 10.22 -20.35
CA LYS A 11 7.27 9.72 -19.42
C LYS A 11 6.15 9.18 -19.75
N GLU A 12 6.00 8.94 -20.68
CA GLU A 12 4.95 8.46 -21.04
C GLU A 12 4.67 7.13 -20.83
N ASN A 13 5.34 6.35 -20.39
CA ASN A 13 4.92 5.01 -20.09
C ASN A 13 3.84 4.99 -19.06
N GLY A 14 3.27 6.09 -18.74
CA GLY A 14 2.09 6.13 -17.92
C GLY A 14 2.34 6.04 -16.45
N ALA A 15 3.52 5.80 -16.04
CA ALA A 15 3.80 5.73 -14.62
C ALA A 15 3.79 7.13 -14.02
N PRO A 16 3.00 7.36 -13.02
CA PRO A 16 2.96 8.67 -12.39
C PRO A 16 4.05 8.80 -11.35
N ASP A 17 5.27 8.84 -11.82
CA ASP A 17 6.37 8.81 -10.89
C ASP A 17 7.03 10.15 -10.66
N THR A 18 6.57 11.19 -11.31
CA THR A 18 7.21 12.46 -11.12
C THR A 18 6.56 13.25 -10.03
N VAL A 19 7.34 14.11 -9.46
CA VAL A 19 6.91 14.93 -8.35
C VAL A 19 6.46 16.27 -8.87
N GLN A 20 5.43 16.80 -8.27
CA GLN A 20 5.02 18.14 -8.57
C GLN A 20 6.02 19.12 -8.05
N GLU A 21 6.35 20.09 -8.87
CA GLU A 21 7.34 21.05 -8.45
C GLU A 21 6.80 22.42 -8.28
N ASN A 22 5.56 22.63 -8.62
CA ASN A 22 5.01 23.96 -8.57
C ASN A 22 4.30 24.28 -7.28
N GLY A 23 4.35 23.39 -6.31
CA GLY A 23 3.77 23.67 -5.02
C GLY A 23 2.27 23.59 -4.93
N GLY A 24 1.60 23.23 -6.01
CA GLY A 24 0.16 23.08 -5.96
C GLY A 24 -0.26 21.78 -5.28
N PRO A 25 -1.57 21.54 -5.21
CA PRO A 25 -2.05 20.27 -4.66
C PRO A 25 -1.43 19.13 -5.44
N ASP A 26 -1.13 18.07 -4.73
CA ASP A 26 -0.45 16.96 -5.37
C ASP A 26 -1.48 16.05 -6.01
N ILE A 27 -1.99 16.47 -7.14
CA ILE A 27 -2.99 15.71 -7.88
C ILE A 27 -2.40 14.38 -8.32
N ARG A 28 -1.12 14.41 -8.67
CA ARG A 28 -0.46 13.20 -9.12
C ARG A 28 -0.39 12.16 -8.01
N THR A 29 -0.16 12.60 -6.78
CA THR A 29 -0.16 11.67 -5.65
C THR A 29 -1.54 11.07 -5.46
N GLU A 30 -2.59 11.87 -5.58
CA GLU A 30 -3.94 11.35 -5.46
C GLU A 30 -4.25 10.35 -6.56
N GLU A 31 -3.78 10.64 -7.77
CA GLU A 31 -3.98 9.73 -8.88
C GLU A 31 -3.22 8.42 -8.67
N ARG A 32 -2.01 8.52 -8.15
CA ARG A 32 -1.24 7.32 -7.86
C ARG A 32 -1.90 6.48 -6.78
N LEU A 33 -2.38 7.13 -5.74
CA LEU A 33 -3.07 6.44 -4.68
C LEU A 33 -4.27 5.67 -5.23
N ALA A 34 -5.10 6.34 -6.00
CA ALA A 34 -6.28 5.70 -6.59
C ALA A 34 -5.88 4.55 -7.51
N TYR A 35 -4.82 4.73 -8.27
CA TYR A 35 -4.34 3.69 -9.17
C TYR A 35 -3.92 2.45 -8.40
N PHE A 36 -3.13 2.62 -7.34
CA PHE A 36 -2.65 1.46 -6.59
C PHE A 36 -3.78 0.81 -5.79
N ILE A 37 -4.75 1.60 -5.33
CA ILE A 37 -5.91 1.00 -4.67
C ILE A 37 -6.65 0.10 -5.66
N ARG A 38 -6.83 0.55 -6.90
CA ARG A 38 -7.48 -0.30 -7.91
C ARG A 38 -6.65 -1.55 -8.19
N MET A 39 -5.33 -1.42 -8.16
CA MET A 39 -4.45 -2.55 -8.44
C MET A 39 -4.53 -3.63 -7.38
N LEU A 40 -5.04 -3.32 -6.20
CA LEU A 40 -5.24 -4.34 -5.18
C LEU A 40 -6.26 -5.38 -5.61
N SER A 41 -7.06 -5.09 -6.63
CA SER A 41 -8.05 -6.03 -7.16
C SER A 41 -7.66 -6.58 -8.52
N ASP A 42 -6.43 -6.37 -8.94
CA ASP A 42 -5.97 -6.85 -10.25
C ASP A 42 -5.98 -8.38 -10.30
N ASP A 43 -6.21 -8.93 -11.48
CA ASP A 43 -6.23 -10.38 -11.66
C ASP A 43 -4.89 -11.02 -11.37
N ASN A 44 -3.81 -10.30 -11.62
CA ASN A 44 -2.46 -10.79 -11.45
C ASN A 44 -2.02 -10.62 -10.01
N ASP A 45 -1.66 -11.72 -9.34
CA ASP A 45 -1.32 -11.67 -7.92
C ASP A 45 -0.05 -10.86 -7.67
N THR A 46 0.89 -10.85 -8.61
CA THR A 46 2.09 -10.04 -8.45
C THR A 46 1.74 -8.55 -8.45
N ASN A 47 0.80 -8.15 -9.28
CA ASN A 47 0.35 -6.77 -9.30
C ASN A 47 -0.34 -6.40 -7.99
N ARG A 48 -1.15 -7.30 -7.44
CA ARG A 48 -1.79 -7.05 -6.15
C ARG A 48 -0.75 -6.88 -5.05
N TRP A 49 0.24 -7.77 -5.05
CA TRP A 49 1.32 -7.71 -4.07
C TRP A 49 2.08 -6.38 -4.16
N LYS A 50 2.42 -5.99 -5.39
CA LYS A 50 3.15 -4.74 -5.59
C LYS A 50 2.33 -3.52 -5.17
N ALA A 51 1.03 -3.56 -5.45
CA ALA A 51 0.16 -2.47 -5.04
C ALA A 51 0.16 -2.31 -3.53
N ALA A 52 0.05 -3.44 -2.81
CA ALA A 52 0.07 -3.38 -1.35
C ALA A 52 1.38 -2.80 -0.85
N GLU A 53 2.49 -3.20 -1.46
CA GLU A 53 3.78 -2.68 -1.04
C GLU A 53 3.87 -1.17 -1.26
N LEU A 54 3.46 -0.70 -2.43
CA LEU A 54 3.54 0.72 -2.72
C LEU A 54 2.62 1.54 -1.83
N LEU A 55 1.45 1.01 -1.54
CA LEU A 55 0.54 1.70 -0.63
C LEU A 55 1.10 1.78 0.78
N GLY A 56 1.81 0.74 1.21
CA GLY A 56 2.48 0.78 2.50
C GLY A 56 3.55 1.86 2.55
N ARG A 57 4.28 2.03 1.47
CA ARG A 57 5.31 3.06 1.41
C ARG A 57 4.73 4.46 1.37
N MET A 58 3.57 4.61 0.77
CA MET A 58 2.93 5.92 0.70
C MET A 58 2.38 6.36 2.06
N ARG A 59 2.02 5.40 2.90
CA ARG A 59 1.54 5.68 4.26
C ARG A 59 0.33 6.59 4.30
N ASP A 60 -0.53 6.46 3.31
CA ASP A 60 -1.72 7.29 3.23
C ASP A 60 -2.88 6.58 3.92
N PRO A 61 -3.53 7.23 4.89
CA PRO A 61 -4.63 6.57 5.61
C PRO A 61 -5.79 6.18 4.72
N ASP A 62 -5.92 6.79 3.55
CA ASP A 62 -7.01 6.43 2.66
C ASP A 62 -6.85 5.02 2.11
N ALA A 63 -5.66 4.43 2.22
CA ALA A 63 -5.44 3.07 1.78
C ALA A 63 -5.78 2.03 2.84
N VAL A 64 -6.15 2.45 4.05
CA VAL A 64 -6.34 1.50 5.15
C VAL A 64 -7.49 0.53 4.86
N ASP A 65 -8.66 1.04 4.50
CA ASP A 65 -9.79 0.15 4.27
C ASP A 65 -9.56 -0.81 3.11
N PRO A 66 -9.05 -0.35 1.95
CA PRO A 66 -8.73 -1.31 0.89
C PRO A 66 -7.67 -2.34 1.30
N LEU A 67 -6.70 -1.94 2.11
CA LEU A 67 -5.69 -2.91 2.56
C LEU A 67 -6.27 -3.89 3.57
N ILE A 68 -7.21 -3.45 4.39
CA ILE A 68 -7.90 -4.38 5.29
C ILE A 68 -8.62 -5.44 4.48
N ASP A 69 -9.30 -5.03 3.40
CA ASP A 69 -9.95 -6.01 2.54
C ASP A 69 -8.94 -6.98 1.93
N THR A 70 -7.76 -6.51 1.63
CA THR A 70 -6.72 -7.33 1.00
C THR A 70 -6.14 -8.36 1.97
N LEU A 71 -6.39 -8.23 3.26
CA LEU A 71 -5.95 -9.24 4.22
C LEU A 71 -6.60 -10.59 3.98
N TRP A 72 -7.67 -10.65 3.17
CA TRP A 72 -8.36 -11.89 2.88
C TRP A 72 -8.10 -12.40 1.47
N ASP A 73 -7.06 -11.85 0.83
CA ASP A 73 -6.66 -12.28 -0.51
C ASP A 73 -6.36 -13.78 -0.51
N ASP A 74 -6.64 -14.43 -1.63
CA ASP A 74 -6.37 -15.87 -1.72
C ASP A 74 -4.88 -16.19 -1.84
N ASP A 75 -4.04 -15.21 -2.16
CA ASP A 75 -2.60 -15.40 -2.23
C ASP A 75 -1.96 -14.94 -0.92
N SER A 76 -1.24 -15.86 -0.26
CA SER A 76 -0.67 -15.56 1.06
C SER A 76 0.34 -14.43 1.00
N ARG A 77 1.09 -14.31 -0.10
CA ARG A 77 2.06 -13.22 -0.21
C ARG A 77 1.37 -11.88 -0.24
N VAL A 78 0.21 -11.81 -0.90
CA VAL A 78 -0.58 -10.59 -0.95
C VAL A 78 -1.12 -10.25 0.44
N ARG A 79 -1.67 -11.27 1.13
CA ARG A 79 -2.19 -11.05 2.49
C ARG A 79 -1.14 -10.46 3.41
N LEU A 80 0.06 -11.07 3.37
CA LEU A 80 1.11 -10.63 4.28
C LEU A 80 1.66 -9.26 3.92
N LYS A 81 1.72 -8.95 2.63
CA LYS A 81 2.14 -7.62 2.23
C LYS A 81 1.13 -6.58 2.66
N ALA A 82 -0.16 -6.91 2.60
CA ALA A 82 -1.18 -6.01 3.09
C ALA A 82 -1.03 -5.78 4.60
N ALA A 83 -0.73 -6.85 5.35
CA ALA A 83 -0.49 -6.72 6.79
C ALA A 83 0.70 -5.81 7.06
N TRP A 84 1.79 -6.03 6.32
CA TRP A 84 2.96 -5.17 6.45
C TRP A 84 2.60 -3.71 6.15
N ALA A 85 1.87 -3.50 5.07
CA ALA A 85 1.49 -2.15 4.66
C ALA A 85 0.66 -1.44 5.73
N LEU A 86 -0.27 -2.17 6.35
CA LEU A 86 -1.08 -1.61 7.41
C LEU A 86 -0.22 -1.21 8.61
N GLY A 87 0.82 -2.00 8.90
CA GLY A 87 1.77 -1.62 9.93
C GLY A 87 2.52 -0.35 9.58
N GLN A 88 2.87 -0.19 8.30
CA GLN A 88 3.58 1.01 7.86
C GLN A 88 2.71 2.26 7.99
N ILE A 89 1.43 2.14 7.68
CA ILE A 89 0.51 3.26 7.82
C ILE A 89 0.26 3.57 9.29
N GLY A 90 0.14 2.55 10.12
CA GLY A 90 0.05 2.74 11.56
C GLY A 90 -1.32 3.16 12.07
N ASP A 91 -2.38 2.80 11.36
CA ASP A 91 -3.73 3.19 11.72
C ASP A 91 -4.37 2.12 12.61
N ILE A 92 -4.96 2.55 13.72
CA ILE A 92 -5.50 1.63 14.71
C ILE A 92 -6.66 0.80 14.17
N ARG A 93 -7.31 1.27 13.11
CA ARG A 93 -8.42 0.52 12.52
C ARG A 93 -8.00 -0.87 12.06
N ALA A 94 -6.70 -1.07 11.81
CA ALA A 94 -6.21 -2.34 11.30
C ALA A 94 -6.01 -3.40 12.38
N ILE A 95 -6.02 -3.03 13.65
CA ILE A 95 -5.68 -3.97 14.73
C ILE A 95 -6.66 -5.15 14.77
N GLY A 96 -7.95 -4.87 14.78
CA GLY A 96 -8.94 -5.95 14.82
C GLY A 96 -8.84 -6.91 13.65
N PRO A 97 -8.84 -6.40 12.42
CA PRO A 97 -8.68 -7.28 11.26
C PRO A 97 -7.36 -8.07 11.28
N LEU A 98 -6.27 -7.44 11.70
CA LEU A 98 -4.99 -8.15 11.78
C LEU A 98 -5.04 -9.28 12.80
N ARG A 99 -5.71 -9.08 13.93
CA ARG A 99 -5.86 -10.14 14.92
C ARG A 99 -6.69 -11.29 14.40
N ARG A 100 -7.71 -10.99 13.59
CA ARG A 100 -8.50 -12.06 12.99
C ARG A 100 -7.67 -12.86 11.99
N LEU A 101 -6.87 -12.18 11.18
CA LEU A 101 -6.00 -12.87 10.24
C LEU A 101 -4.98 -13.74 10.98
N TYR A 102 -4.43 -13.22 12.07
CA TYR A 102 -3.44 -13.95 12.86
C TYR A 102 -3.95 -15.34 13.22
N ARG A 103 -5.22 -15.44 13.61
CA ARG A 103 -5.76 -16.72 14.06
C ARG A 103 -5.90 -17.73 12.94
N MET A 104 -5.81 -17.29 11.70
CA MET A 104 -6.01 -18.16 10.55
C MET A 104 -4.72 -18.52 9.85
N GLU A 105 -3.60 -17.92 10.24
CA GLU A 105 -2.35 -18.09 9.51
C GLU A 105 -1.40 -19.03 10.25
N ASN A 106 -0.39 -19.51 9.52
CA ASN A 106 0.64 -20.35 10.13
C ASN A 106 1.64 -19.49 10.90
N GLU A 107 2.57 -20.17 11.58
CA GLU A 107 3.50 -19.49 12.48
C GLU A 107 4.34 -18.42 11.79
N ASP A 108 4.86 -18.75 10.61
CA ASP A 108 5.69 -17.78 9.91
C ASP A 108 4.92 -16.51 9.58
N SER A 109 3.69 -16.68 9.12
CA SER A 109 2.83 -15.55 8.78
C SER A 109 2.41 -14.80 10.04
N GLN A 110 2.19 -15.52 11.13
CA GLN A 110 1.80 -14.89 12.38
C GLN A 110 2.87 -13.94 12.89
N GLU A 111 4.13 -14.26 12.63
CA GLU A 111 5.21 -13.38 13.04
C GLU A 111 5.12 -12.02 12.34
N ILE A 112 4.87 -12.06 11.05
CA ILE A 112 4.74 -10.82 10.25
C ILE A 112 3.55 -10.00 10.75
N ILE A 113 2.44 -10.68 11.03
CA ILE A 113 1.23 -9.99 11.49
C ILE A 113 1.46 -9.38 12.88
N THR A 114 2.13 -10.12 13.75
CA THR A 114 2.46 -9.61 15.08
C THR A 114 3.28 -8.34 14.98
N GLU A 115 4.27 -8.36 14.09
CA GLU A 115 5.12 -7.19 13.89
C GLU A 115 4.30 -5.97 13.47
N ALA A 116 3.36 -6.18 12.54
CA ALA A 116 2.51 -5.09 12.09
C ALA A 116 1.68 -4.53 13.24
N ILE A 117 1.12 -5.40 14.06
CA ILE A 117 0.31 -4.98 15.20
C ILE A 117 1.17 -4.18 16.18
N GLU A 118 2.39 -4.67 16.44
CA GLU A 118 3.27 -3.98 17.37
C GLU A 118 3.64 -2.60 16.88
N VAL A 119 3.92 -2.47 15.59
CA VAL A 119 4.24 -1.17 15.03
C VAL A 119 3.07 -0.20 15.21
N ILE A 120 1.86 -0.68 14.95
CA ILE A 120 0.68 0.17 15.10
C ILE A 120 0.52 0.59 16.56
N ASN A 121 0.68 -0.37 17.49
CA ASN A 121 0.54 -0.07 18.90
C ASN A 121 1.55 0.98 19.36
N LEU A 122 2.78 0.84 18.89
CA LEU A 122 3.81 1.80 19.28
C LEU A 122 3.49 3.20 18.76
N ARG A 123 3.01 3.28 17.52
CA ARG A 123 2.74 4.58 16.93
C ARG A 123 1.52 5.26 17.53
N THR A 124 0.55 4.46 17.96
CA THR A 124 -0.69 5.03 18.49
C THR A 124 -0.70 5.14 20.01
N GLY A 125 0.38 4.68 20.65
CA GLY A 125 0.44 4.71 22.11
C GLY A 125 -0.35 3.61 22.78
N GLN A 126 -0.80 2.62 22.05
CA GLN A 126 -1.52 1.50 22.62
C GLN A 126 -0.53 0.51 23.25
N GLN A 127 -0.90 -0.07 24.35
CA GLN A 127 -0.05 -1.05 25.03
C GLN A 127 -0.67 -2.44 25.12
#